data_dbcdaa356cedd8e586978924714db3f7
#
_entry.id   dbcdaa356cedd8e586978924714db3f7
#
_cell.length_a   1.000
_cell.length_b   1.000
_cell.length_c   1.000
_cell.angle_alpha   90.00
_cell.angle_beta   90.00
_cell.angle_gamma   90.00
#
_symmetry.space_group_name_H-M   'P 1'
#
loop_
_entity.id
_entity.type
_entity.pdbx_description
1 polymer ?
#
loop_
_entity_poly.entity_id
_entity_poly.type
_entity_poly.pdbx_seq_one_letter_code
_entity_poly.pdbx_strand_id
1 'polypeptide(L)'
;MTPQTVNAYYNPTTNEICFPAGILQYPFFDAKADEAFNYGAIGVVIGHEMTHGFDDQGRQYDADGNMKDWWTANDAAGFNKRADQYADFFSNIEVLPGVHANGRFTLGENLADHGGLMVSFNAFKNATAKKPLKNKDGFTPEQRFFLAYAGVWGQNITEKEIRNRVKNDPHSTGKWRVNGALPHINAWYEAFGVKKGDKLF
;
A
#
# COMPACT_ATOMS: atom_id res chain seq x y z
N MET A 1 4.69 19.72 -0.55
CA MET A 1 3.42 19.70 -1.35
C MET A 1 2.56 20.89 -0.97
N THR A 2 1.68 21.35 -1.89
CA THR A 2 0.72 22.42 -1.57
C THR A 2 -0.55 21.85 -0.93
N PRO A 3 -1.34 22.65 -0.18
CA PRO A 3 -2.54 22.16 0.52
C PRO A 3 -3.59 21.48 -0.37
N GLN A 4 -3.70 21.87 -1.65
CA GLN A 4 -4.64 21.29 -2.61
C GLN A 4 -4.14 20.00 -3.29
N THR A 5 -2.91 19.60 -3.05
CA THR A 5 -2.35 18.37 -3.64
C THR A 5 -3.08 17.15 -3.11
N VAL A 6 -3.57 16.29 -4.02
CA VAL A 6 -4.17 15.00 -3.67
C VAL A 6 -3.05 13.97 -3.57
N ASN A 7 -2.34 14.00 -2.48
CA ASN A 7 -1.25 13.08 -2.15
C ASN A 7 -0.91 13.18 -0.66
N ALA A 8 -0.01 12.31 -0.20
CA ALA A 8 0.62 12.34 1.13
C ALA A 8 2.12 12.14 0.96
N TYR A 9 2.90 12.28 2.01
CA TYR A 9 4.31 11.95 2.00
C TYR A 9 4.87 11.68 3.40
N TYR A 10 5.90 10.85 3.44
CA TYR A 10 6.82 10.72 4.56
C TYR A 10 8.11 11.48 4.28
N ASN A 11 8.65 12.16 5.27
CA ASN A 11 9.97 12.80 5.19
C ASN A 11 10.93 12.14 6.18
N PRO A 12 11.92 11.34 5.71
CA PRO A 12 12.83 10.63 6.60
C PRO A 12 13.76 11.57 7.39
N THR A 13 14.06 12.77 6.88
CA THR A 13 14.97 13.71 7.54
C THR A 13 14.34 14.43 8.74
N THR A 14 13.01 14.44 8.83
CA THR A 14 12.25 15.00 9.95
C THR A 14 11.42 13.95 10.67
N ASN A 15 11.40 12.72 10.14
CA ASN A 15 10.58 11.61 10.61
C ASN A 15 9.10 12.00 10.75
N GLU A 16 8.56 12.63 9.71
CA GLU A 16 7.19 13.16 9.67
C GLU A 16 6.39 12.59 8.52
N ILE A 17 5.10 12.34 8.78
CA ILE A 17 4.09 12.08 7.75
C ILE A 17 3.22 13.33 7.56
N CYS A 18 2.83 13.62 6.33
CA CYS A 18 2.03 14.80 6.00
C CYS A 18 0.90 14.46 5.03
N PHE A 19 -0.29 14.97 5.34
CA PHE A 19 -1.50 14.81 4.55
C PHE A 19 -2.04 16.19 4.19
N PRO A 20 -1.74 16.72 2.99
CA PRO A 20 -2.38 17.93 2.49
C PRO A 20 -3.90 17.82 2.49
N ALA A 21 -4.61 18.91 2.71
CA ALA A 21 -6.09 18.90 2.78
C ALA A 21 -6.74 18.32 1.52
N GLY A 22 -6.07 18.42 0.37
CA GLY A 22 -6.55 17.91 -0.90
C GLY A 22 -6.82 16.40 -0.93
N ILE A 23 -6.12 15.58 -0.12
CA ILE A 23 -6.37 14.14 -0.08
C ILE A 23 -7.55 13.77 0.84
N LEU A 24 -7.97 14.65 1.76
CA LEU A 24 -9.00 14.38 2.75
C LEU A 24 -10.41 14.52 2.16
N GLN A 25 -10.65 13.89 1.03
CA GLN A 25 -11.91 13.86 0.31
C GLN A 25 -12.09 12.53 -0.43
N TYR A 26 -13.30 12.27 -0.93
CA TYR A 26 -13.56 11.08 -1.76
C TYR A 26 -12.61 11.03 -2.97
N PRO A 27 -12.06 9.86 -3.33
CA PRO A 27 -12.34 8.52 -2.77
C PRO A 27 -11.45 8.12 -1.59
N PHE A 28 -10.61 8.99 -1.05
CA PHE A 28 -9.70 8.65 0.06
C PHE A 28 -10.39 8.74 1.43
N PHE A 29 -11.22 9.76 1.63
CA PHE A 29 -11.93 9.98 2.88
C PHE A 29 -13.36 10.46 2.65
N ASP A 30 -14.31 9.90 3.42
CA ASP A 30 -15.68 10.38 3.49
C ASP A 30 -16.17 10.31 4.94
N ALA A 31 -16.45 11.46 5.54
CA ALA A 31 -16.95 11.56 6.92
C ALA A 31 -18.32 10.86 7.15
N LYS A 32 -19.05 10.54 6.07
CA LYS A 32 -20.35 9.84 6.12
C LYS A 32 -20.22 8.34 5.84
N ALA A 33 -19.06 7.87 5.39
CA ALA A 33 -18.81 6.46 5.16
C ALA A 33 -18.57 5.72 6.49
N ASP A 34 -18.70 4.38 6.44
CA ASP A 34 -18.36 3.54 7.59
C ASP A 34 -16.84 3.37 7.74
N GLU A 35 -16.44 2.82 8.87
CA GLU A 35 -15.04 2.58 9.20
C GLU A 35 -14.34 1.70 8.16
N ALA A 36 -15.03 0.69 7.60
CA ALA A 36 -14.44 -0.19 6.61
C ALA A 36 -13.97 0.58 5.38
N PHE A 37 -14.74 1.56 4.91
CA PHE A 37 -14.37 2.42 3.79
C PHE A 37 -13.16 3.29 4.14
N ASN A 38 -13.22 4.06 5.23
CA ASN A 38 -12.18 5.02 5.57
C ASN A 38 -10.86 4.35 5.95
N TYR A 39 -10.90 3.23 6.68
CA TYR A 39 -9.70 2.45 6.96
C TYR A 39 -9.12 1.80 5.71
N GLY A 40 -9.97 1.31 4.78
CA GLY A 40 -9.51 0.74 3.51
C GLY A 40 -8.95 1.77 2.53
N ALA A 41 -9.33 3.03 2.65
CA ALA A 41 -8.89 4.12 1.79
C ALA A 41 -7.79 4.96 2.47
N ILE A 42 -8.14 6.07 3.13
CA ILE A 42 -7.15 6.96 3.76
C ILE A 42 -6.34 6.26 4.86
N GLY A 43 -6.93 5.28 5.56
CA GLY A 43 -6.23 4.50 6.58
C GLY A 43 -5.05 3.74 6.00
N VAL A 44 -5.20 3.13 4.82
CA VAL A 44 -4.08 2.47 4.14
C VAL A 44 -3.02 3.48 3.71
N VAL A 45 -3.40 4.68 3.25
CA VAL A 45 -2.44 5.74 2.92
C VAL A 45 -1.66 6.19 4.16
N ILE A 46 -2.33 6.34 5.31
CA ILE A 46 -1.65 6.66 6.58
C ILE A 46 -0.62 5.58 6.94
N GLY A 47 -1.03 4.31 6.87
CA GLY A 47 -0.11 3.20 7.13
C GLY A 47 1.02 3.09 6.10
N HIS A 48 0.78 3.46 4.84
CA HIS A 48 1.76 3.54 3.76
C HIS A 48 2.85 4.57 4.10
N GLU A 49 2.48 5.79 4.46
CA GLU A 49 3.45 6.83 4.84
C GLU A 49 4.25 6.45 6.10
N MET A 50 3.60 5.82 7.08
CA MET A 50 4.32 5.30 8.25
C MET A 50 5.32 4.20 7.88
N THR A 51 4.99 3.35 6.90
CA THR A 51 5.83 2.23 6.46
C THR A 51 7.06 2.72 5.71
N HIS A 52 7.02 3.86 5.04
CA HIS A 52 8.18 4.47 4.40
C HIS A 52 9.36 4.69 5.36
N GLY A 53 9.13 4.88 6.65
CA GLY A 53 10.21 4.92 7.65
C GLY A 53 10.98 3.60 7.81
N PHE A 54 10.47 2.50 7.26
CA PHE A 54 11.01 1.14 7.39
C PHE A 54 11.22 0.45 6.04
N ASP A 55 10.99 1.12 4.91
CA ASP A 55 11.27 0.59 3.57
C ASP A 55 12.79 0.54 3.29
N ASP A 56 13.17 0.19 2.06
CA ASP A 56 14.59 0.02 1.67
C ASP A 56 15.38 1.32 1.73
N GLN A 57 14.73 2.49 1.65
CA GLN A 57 15.36 3.80 1.74
C GLN A 57 15.19 4.41 3.13
N GLY A 58 13.96 4.45 3.66
CA GLY A 58 13.66 5.10 4.94
C GLY A 58 14.33 4.43 6.13
N ARG A 59 14.51 3.11 6.11
CA ARG A 59 15.23 2.37 7.17
C ARG A 59 16.70 2.82 7.36
N GLN A 60 17.24 3.59 6.43
CA GLN A 60 18.61 4.14 6.53
C GLN A 60 18.67 5.40 7.41
N TYR A 61 17.53 5.90 7.87
CA TYR A 61 17.43 7.04 8.76
C TYR A 61 16.98 6.59 10.15
N ASP A 62 17.59 7.17 11.19
CA ASP A 62 17.15 6.97 12.57
C ASP A 62 15.93 7.86 12.91
N ALA A 63 15.40 7.72 14.12
CA ALA A 63 14.22 8.49 14.56
C ALA A 63 14.45 10.00 14.61
N ASP A 64 15.71 10.43 14.67
CA ASP A 64 16.09 11.85 14.68
C ASP A 64 16.34 12.41 13.27
N GLY A 65 16.12 11.59 12.21
CA GLY A 65 16.28 11.97 10.82
C GLY A 65 17.74 11.96 10.33
N ASN A 66 18.65 11.36 11.07
CA ASN A 66 20.03 11.20 10.65
C ASN A 66 20.20 9.97 9.77
N MET A 67 20.94 10.08 8.67
CA MET A 67 21.34 8.92 7.88
C MET A 67 22.33 8.08 8.70
N LYS A 68 21.82 6.98 9.28
CA LYS A 68 22.55 6.14 10.21
C LYS A 68 22.02 4.70 10.15
N ASP A 69 22.94 3.75 10.00
CA ASP A 69 22.58 2.33 10.14
C ASP A 69 22.35 2.01 11.63
N TRP A 70 21.07 1.85 11.99
CA TRP A 70 20.60 1.54 13.34
C TRP A 70 20.04 0.13 13.48
N TRP A 71 19.95 -0.60 12.36
CA TRP A 71 19.47 -1.96 12.33
C TRP A 71 20.56 -2.93 12.75
N THR A 72 20.18 -4.00 13.44
CA THR A 72 21.14 -5.10 13.68
C THR A 72 21.43 -5.82 12.36
N ALA A 73 22.58 -6.48 12.28
CA ALA A 73 22.95 -7.27 11.10
C ALA A 73 21.89 -8.35 10.77
N ASN A 74 21.28 -8.96 11.79
CA ASN A 74 20.21 -9.94 11.63
C ASN A 74 18.93 -9.32 11.07
N ASP A 75 18.53 -8.15 11.56
CA ASP A 75 17.35 -7.44 11.06
C ASP A 75 17.56 -7.02 9.59
N ALA A 76 18.72 -6.47 9.28
CA ALA A 76 19.08 -6.08 7.92
C ALA A 76 19.09 -7.31 6.96
N ALA A 77 19.67 -8.43 7.38
CA ALA A 77 19.68 -9.65 6.56
C ALA A 77 18.26 -10.22 6.38
N GLY A 78 17.45 -10.23 7.44
CA GLY A 78 16.06 -10.67 7.39
C GLY A 78 15.19 -9.80 6.51
N PHE A 79 15.37 -8.47 6.56
CA PHE A 79 14.71 -7.51 5.69
C PHE A 79 15.11 -7.75 4.23
N ASN A 80 16.42 -7.75 3.93
CA ASN A 80 16.91 -7.88 2.57
C ASN A 80 16.39 -9.15 1.89
N LYS A 81 16.42 -10.30 2.60
CA LYS A 81 15.89 -11.56 2.08
C LYS A 81 14.42 -11.46 1.65
N ARG A 82 13.57 -10.80 2.44
CA ARG A 82 12.14 -10.64 2.11
C ARG A 82 11.93 -9.60 1.03
N ALA A 83 12.67 -8.49 1.09
CA ALA A 83 12.65 -7.43 0.11
C ALA A 83 13.05 -7.94 -1.29
N ASP A 84 14.08 -8.80 -1.36
CA ASP A 84 14.51 -9.45 -2.60
C ASP A 84 13.39 -10.29 -3.22
N GLN A 85 12.76 -11.15 -2.42
CA GLN A 85 11.63 -11.98 -2.89
C GLN A 85 10.45 -11.13 -3.38
N TYR A 86 10.17 -10.02 -2.69
CA TYR A 86 9.09 -9.11 -3.05
C TYR A 86 9.38 -8.34 -4.33
N ALA A 87 10.62 -7.84 -4.47
CA ALA A 87 11.08 -7.20 -5.70
C ALA A 87 11.07 -8.15 -6.91
N ASP A 88 11.49 -9.40 -6.71
CA ASP A 88 11.46 -10.43 -7.75
C ASP A 88 10.03 -10.78 -8.17
N PHE A 89 9.10 -10.87 -7.22
CA PHE A 89 7.67 -11.06 -7.52
C PHE A 89 7.15 -9.94 -8.44
N PHE A 90 7.38 -8.67 -8.08
CA PHE A 90 6.95 -7.54 -8.91
C PHE A 90 7.66 -7.49 -10.27
N SER A 91 8.95 -7.84 -10.32
CA SER A 91 9.71 -7.88 -11.59
C SER A 91 9.19 -8.92 -12.58
N ASN A 92 8.51 -9.96 -12.10
CA ASN A 92 7.88 -10.97 -12.95
C ASN A 92 6.50 -10.55 -13.48
N ILE A 93 5.97 -9.42 -13.06
CA ILE A 93 4.68 -8.91 -13.54
C ILE A 93 4.84 -8.33 -14.94
N GLU A 94 4.17 -8.93 -15.91
CA GLU A 94 4.03 -8.37 -17.24
C GLU A 94 2.91 -7.31 -17.24
N VAL A 95 3.29 -6.04 -17.30
CA VAL A 95 2.36 -4.90 -17.23
C VAL A 95 1.70 -4.58 -18.57
N LEU A 96 2.39 -4.88 -19.66
CA LEU A 96 1.94 -4.85 -21.06
C LEU A 96 2.67 -5.96 -21.82
N PRO A 97 2.17 -6.43 -22.97
CA PRO A 97 2.86 -7.43 -23.78
C PRO A 97 4.33 -7.11 -24.00
N GLY A 98 5.23 -7.96 -23.51
CA GLY A 98 6.68 -7.80 -23.57
C GLY A 98 7.27 -6.70 -22.66
N VAL A 99 6.51 -6.13 -21.73
CA VAL A 99 6.96 -5.10 -20.78
C VAL A 99 6.74 -5.56 -19.37
N HIS A 100 7.79 -5.76 -18.62
CA HIS A 100 7.75 -6.13 -17.21
C HIS A 100 7.89 -4.91 -16.31
N ALA A 101 7.32 -5.00 -15.11
CA ALA A 101 7.54 -4.03 -14.06
C ALA A 101 9.01 -4.03 -13.61
N ASN A 102 9.47 -2.94 -13.03
CA ASN A 102 10.79 -2.87 -12.39
C ASN A 102 10.63 -2.98 -10.88
N GLY A 103 10.54 -4.22 -10.37
CA GLY A 103 10.27 -4.50 -8.97
C GLY A 103 11.33 -3.94 -8.01
N ARG A 104 12.59 -3.78 -8.44
CA ARG A 104 13.63 -3.12 -7.63
C ARG A 104 13.40 -1.62 -7.52
N PHE A 105 13.05 -0.98 -8.62
CA PHE A 105 12.77 0.45 -8.64
C PHE A 105 11.51 0.82 -7.86
N THR A 106 10.51 -0.07 -7.85
CA THR A 106 9.24 0.15 -7.14
C THR A 106 9.19 -0.48 -5.76
N LEU A 107 10.30 -1.00 -5.24
CA LEU A 107 10.33 -1.80 -4.01
C LEU A 107 9.82 -1.02 -2.80
N GLY A 108 10.30 0.21 -2.56
CA GLY A 108 9.91 1.02 -1.41
C GLY A 108 8.41 1.29 -1.39
N GLU A 109 7.85 1.69 -2.54
CA GLU A 109 6.42 1.94 -2.70
C GLU A 109 5.58 0.67 -2.51
N ASN A 110 6.02 -0.45 -3.05
CA ASN A 110 5.32 -1.72 -2.88
C ASN A 110 5.37 -2.21 -1.43
N LEU A 111 6.49 -2.02 -0.73
CA LEU A 111 6.61 -2.31 0.71
C LEU A 111 5.70 -1.41 1.54
N ALA A 112 5.61 -0.12 1.19
CA ALA A 112 4.75 0.85 1.85
C ALA A 112 3.27 0.49 1.67
N ASP A 113 2.84 0.07 0.48
CA ASP A 113 1.48 -0.44 0.24
C ASP A 113 1.17 -1.69 1.07
N HIS A 114 2.11 -2.66 1.12
CA HIS A 114 1.95 -3.87 1.92
C HIS A 114 1.82 -3.55 3.41
N GLY A 115 2.72 -2.73 3.94
CA GLY A 115 2.69 -2.30 5.34
C GLY A 115 1.44 -1.50 5.67
N GLY A 116 1.05 -0.58 4.78
CA GLY A 116 -0.17 0.20 4.89
C GLY A 116 -1.43 -0.66 5.01
N LEU A 117 -1.56 -1.67 4.14
CA LEU A 117 -2.66 -2.64 4.20
C LEU A 117 -2.68 -3.39 5.54
N MET A 118 -1.54 -3.89 5.99
CA MET A 118 -1.44 -4.66 7.25
C MET A 118 -1.77 -3.80 8.47
N VAL A 119 -1.16 -2.62 8.57
CA VAL A 119 -1.34 -1.70 9.72
C VAL A 119 -2.78 -1.22 9.78
N SER A 120 -3.33 -0.75 8.65
CA SER A 120 -4.70 -0.22 8.59
C SER A 120 -5.74 -1.30 8.82
N PHE A 121 -5.57 -2.50 8.29
CA PHE A 121 -6.50 -3.61 8.53
C PHE A 121 -6.55 -4.00 10.02
N ASN A 122 -5.39 -4.09 10.67
CA ASN A 122 -5.33 -4.36 12.11
C ASN A 122 -5.99 -3.23 12.92
N ALA A 123 -5.75 -1.96 12.56
CA ALA A 123 -6.40 -0.83 13.20
C ALA A 123 -7.94 -0.85 13.00
N PHE A 124 -8.40 -1.18 11.81
CA PHE A 124 -9.82 -1.39 11.50
C PHE A 124 -10.45 -2.47 12.38
N LYS A 125 -9.82 -3.63 12.49
CA LYS A 125 -10.32 -4.73 13.35
C LYS A 125 -10.38 -4.31 14.81
N ASN A 126 -9.37 -3.60 15.31
CA ASN A 126 -9.34 -3.10 16.68
C ASN A 126 -10.44 -2.05 16.93
N ALA A 127 -10.63 -1.10 16.02
CA ALA A 127 -11.65 -0.06 16.15
C ALA A 127 -13.07 -0.62 16.16
N THR A 128 -13.31 -1.67 15.38
CA THR A 128 -14.66 -2.28 15.26
C THR A 128 -14.90 -3.46 16.21
N ALA A 129 -13.90 -3.87 17.00
CA ALA A 129 -14.01 -5.04 17.89
C ALA A 129 -15.17 -4.95 18.89
N LYS A 130 -15.39 -3.76 19.49
CA LYS A 130 -16.47 -3.53 20.48
C LYS A 130 -17.82 -3.24 19.83
N LYS A 131 -17.84 -2.80 18.59
CA LYS A 131 -19.06 -2.48 17.82
C LYS A 131 -18.88 -2.98 16.39
N PRO A 132 -19.07 -4.29 16.15
CA PRO A 132 -18.91 -4.88 14.84
C PRO A 132 -19.83 -4.25 13.81
N LEU A 133 -19.29 -3.97 12.64
CA LEU A 133 -20.06 -3.49 11.50
C LEU A 133 -20.91 -4.61 10.92
N LYS A 134 -22.08 -4.24 10.38
CA LYS A 134 -22.96 -5.17 9.65
C LYS A 134 -22.53 -5.29 8.20
N ASN A 135 -22.94 -6.39 7.55
CA ASN A 135 -22.85 -6.50 6.10
C ASN A 135 -23.68 -5.39 5.45
N LYS A 136 -23.18 -4.87 4.34
CA LYS A 136 -23.83 -3.81 3.56
C LYS A 136 -23.60 -4.07 2.08
N ASP A 137 -24.64 -3.86 1.27
CA ASP A 137 -24.61 -4.01 -0.19
C ASP A 137 -24.07 -5.40 -0.66
N GLY A 138 -24.34 -6.44 0.13
CA GLY A 138 -23.90 -7.81 -0.14
C GLY A 138 -22.47 -8.14 0.28
N PHE A 139 -21.74 -7.19 0.88
CA PHE A 139 -20.34 -7.35 1.30
C PHE A 139 -20.17 -7.34 2.81
N THR A 140 -19.23 -8.15 3.30
CA THR A 140 -18.76 -8.08 4.68
C THR A 140 -17.95 -6.80 4.93
N PRO A 141 -17.75 -6.39 6.19
CA PRO A 141 -16.90 -5.24 6.51
C PRO A 141 -15.46 -5.41 5.97
N GLU A 142 -14.90 -6.60 6.07
CA GLU A 142 -13.56 -6.91 5.57
C GLU A 142 -13.49 -6.80 4.03
N GLN A 143 -14.49 -7.31 3.34
CA GLN A 143 -14.58 -7.14 1.87
C GLN A 143 -14.65 -5.68 1.49
N ARG A 144 -15.47 -4.87 2.19
CA ARG A 144 -15.58 -3.43 1.91
C ARG A 144 -14.26 -2.67 2.17
N PHE A 145 -13.48 -3.07 3.18
CA PHE A 145 -12.14 -2.54 3.41
C PHE A 145 -11.25 -2.71 2.16
N PHE A 146 -11.14 -3.93 1.64
CA PHE A 146 -10.32 -4.19 0.46
C PHE A 146 -10.89 -3.58 -0.82
N LEU A 147 -12.21 -3.50 -0.95
CA LEU A 147 -12.86 -2.83 -2.08
C LEU A 147 -12.63 -1.32 -2.06
N ALA A 148 -12.61 -0.69 -0.86
CA ALA A 148 -12.26 0.72 -0.72
C ALA A 148 -10.81 0.97 -1.15
N TYR A 149 -9.86 0.14 -0.71
CA TYR A 149 -8.47 0.19 -1.17
C TYR A 149 -8.36 0.08 -2.69
N ALA A 150 -9.04 -0.90 -3.30
CA ALA A 150 -9.03 -1.05 -4.74
C ALA A 150 -9.66 0.15 -5.46
N GLY A 151 -10.68 0.76 -4.86
CA GLY A 151 -11.37 1.93 -5.40
C GLY A 151 -10.49 3.16 -5.54
N VAL A 152 -9.60 3.44 -4.57
CA VAL A 152 -8.70 4.60 -4.65
C VAL A 152 -7.67 4.49 -5.77
N TRP A 153 -7.37 3.28 -6.24
CA TRP A 153 -6.42 3.02 -7.34
C TRP A 153 -7.09 2.79 -8.69
N GLY A 154 -8.43 2.91 -8.75
CA GLY A 154 -9.17 2.81 -10.00
C GLY A 154 -8.79 3.92 -10.97
N GLN A 155 -8.17 3.58 -12.12
CA GLN A 155 -7.71 4.55 -13.11
C GLN A 155 -7.78 3.99 -14.54
N ASN A 156 -7.95 4.88 -15.49
CA ASN A 156 -7.69 4.61 -16.89
C ASN A 156 -6.33 5.21 -17.27
N ILE A 157 -5.46 4.39 -17.85
CA ILE A 157 -4.10 4.78 -18.20
C ILE A 157 -3.75 4.25 -19.60
N THR A 158 -3.10 5.08 -20.42
CA THR A 158 -2.69 4.67 -21.76
C THR A 158 -1.45 3.78 -21.72
N GLU A 159 -1.26 2.92 -22.72
CA GLU A 159 -0.05 2.09 -22.84
C GLU A 159 1.23 2.95 -22.88
N LYS A 160 1.18 4.11 -23.55
CA LYS A 160 2.32 5.04 -23.59
C LYS A 160 2.70 5.49 -22.18
N GLU A 161 1.73 5.82 -21.34
CA GLU A 161 1.97 6.26 -19.98
C GLU A 161 2.42 5.09 -19.08
N ILE A 162 1.91 3.87 -19.26
CA ILE A 162 2.42 2.68 -18.56
C ILE A 162 3.92 2.49 -18.88
N ARG A 163 4.31 2.56 -20.16
CA ARG A 163 5.71 2.44 -20.57
C ARG A 163 6.60 3.55 -20.00
N ASN A 164 6.06 4.77 -19.86
CA ASN A 164 6.75 5.88 -19.23
C ASN A 164 6.96 5.62 -17.74
N ARG A 165 5.91 5.23 -17.02
CA ARG A 165 5.97 4.98 -15.57
C ARG A 165 6.90 3.84 -15.18
N VAL A 166 6.89 2.74 -15.91
CA VAL A 166 7.83 1.62 -15.66
C VAL A 166 9.30 2.07 -15.64
N LYS A 167 9.64 3.13 -16.38
CA LYS A 167 11.01 3.65 -16.47
C LYS A 167 11.32 4.76 -15.46
N ASN A 168 10.33 5.58 -15.12
CA ASN A 168 10.58 6.89 -14.50
C ASN A 168 9.78 7.11 -13.20
N ASP A 169 8.81 6.26 -12.86
CA ASP A 169 7.97 6.40 -11.67
C ASP A 169 8.27 5.25 -10.69
N PRO A 170 8.67 5.55 -9.44
CA PRO A 170 8.91 4.52 -8.42
C PRO A 170 7.64 3.81 -7.95
N HIS A 171 6.45 4.27 -8.37
CA HIS A 171 5.19 3.64 -8.03
C HIS A 171 4.78 2.60 -9.07
N SER A 172 4.31 1.46 -8.63
CA SER A 172 3.55 0.54 -9.48
C SER A 172 2.28 1.23 -9.98
N THR A 173 1.79 0.86 -11.18
CA THR A 173 0.50 1.39 -11.66
C THR A 173 -0.65 0.95 -10.76
N GLY A 174 -1.76 1.69 -10.72
CA GLY A 174 -2.88 1.42 -9.81
C GLY A 174 -3.37 -0.02 -9.84
N LYS A 175 -3.45 -0.64 -11.03
CA LYS A 175 -3.77 -2.07 -11.16
C LYS A 175 -2.83 -2.95 -10.33
N TRP A 176 -1.54 -2.65 -10.29
CA TRP A 176 -0.54 -3.50 -9.64
C TRP A 176 -0.26 -3.09 -8.20
N ARG A 177 -0.60 -1.86 -7.79
CA ARG A 177 -0.70 -1.51 -6.37
C ARG A 177 -1.77 -2.37 -5.67
N VAL A 178 -2.85 -2.71 -6.36
CA VAL A 178 -3.90 -3.59 -5.86
C VAL A 178 -3.54 -5.06 -6.04
N ASN A 179 -3.43 -5.51 -7.31
CA ASN A 179 -3.31 -6.94 -7.63
C ASN A 179 -1.91 -7.52 -7.35
N GLY A 180 -0.91 -6.67 -7.14
CA GLY A 180 0.43 -7.07 -6.71
C GLY A 180 0.56 -7.14 -5.19
N ALA A 181 -0.11 -6.25 -4.44
CA ALA A 181 -0.02 -6.25 -2.98
C ALA A 181 -0.96 -7.27 -2.31
N LEU A 182 -2.22 -7.38 -2.75
CA LEU A 182 -3.25 -8.23 -2.12
C LEU A 182 -2.87 -9.71 -2.02
N PRO A 183 -2.19 -10.35 -3.00
CA PRO A 183 -1.75 -11.75 -2.87
C PRO A 183 -0.78 -12.04 -1.73
N HIS A 184 -0.28 -11.02 -1.05
CA HIS A 184 0.57 -11.15 0.14
C HIS A 184 -0.15 -10.88 1.46
N ILE A 185 -1.49 -10.70 1.42
CA ILE A 185 -2.33 -10.34 2.59
C ILE A 185 -3.27 -11.50 2.94
N ASN A 186 -2.96 -12.25 3.99
CA ASN A 186 -3.78 -13.40 4.41
C ASN A 186 -5.24 -13.03 4.66
N ALA A 187 -5.50 -11.88 5.29
CA ALA A 187 -6.85 -11.39 5.56
C ALA A 187 -7.67 -11.15 4.28
N TRP A 188 -7.03 -10.85 3.15
CA TRP A 188 -7.72 -10.74 1.87
C TRP A 188 -8.17 -12.11 1.36
N TYR A 189 -7.31 -13.13 1.45
CA TYR A 189 -7.71 -14.51 1.11
C TYR A 189 -8.91 -14.97 1.93
N GLU A 190 -8.89 -14.71 3.24
CA GLU A 190 -9.99 -15.05 4.14
C GLU A 190 -11.27 -14.30 3.77
N ALA A 191 -11.21 -12.99 3.53
CA ALA A 191 -12.35 -12.15 3.21
C ALA A 191 -13.08 -12.58 1.93
N PHE A 192 -12.34 -13.00 0.91
CA PHE A 192 -12.90 -13.39 -0.39
C PHE A 192 -12.97 -14.90 -0.63
N GLY A 193 -12.52 -15.70 0.33
CA GLY A 193 -12.49 -17.16 0.22
C GLY A 193 -11.58 -17.68 -0.89
N VAL A 194 -10.53 -16.94 -1.23
CA VAL A 194 -9.54 -17.30 -2.26
C VAL A 194 -8.77 -18.54 -1.82
N LYS A 195 -8.61 -19.50 -2.73
CA LYS A 195 -8.03 -20.82 -2.45
C LYS A 195 -6.93 -21.14 -3.46
N LYS A 196 -6.09 -22.11 -3.09
CA LYS A 196 -5.08 -22.66 -4.00
C LYS A 196 -5.72 -23.11 -5.31
N GLY A 197 -5.23 -22.58 -6.41
CA GLY A 197 -5.73 -22.81 -7.76
C GLY A 197 -6.57 -21.67 -8.33
N ASP A 198 -6.96 -20.69 -7.52
CA ASP A 198 -7.57 -19.46 -7.99
C ASP A 198 -6.51 -18.55 -8.66
N LYS A 199 -6.96 -17.70 -9.59
CA LYS A 199 -6.06 -16.90 -10.44
C LYS A 199 -5.12 -15.96 -9.67
N LEU A 200 -5.52 -15.51 -8.46
CA LEU A 200 -4.74 -14.57 -7.63
C LEU A 200 -4.19 -15.24 -6.36
N PHE A 201 -4.13 -16.59 -6.32
CA PHE A 201 -3.54 -17.32 -5.20
C PHE A 201 -2.04 -17.45 -5.36
#